data_5e0c7da1a0d2aae22d9f2491e1cb7a12
#
_entry.id   5e0c7da1a0d2aae22d9f2491e1cb7a12
#
_cell.length_a   1.000
_cell.length_b   1.000
_cell.length_c   1.000
_cell.angle_alpha   90.00
_cell.angle_beta   90.00
_cell.angle_gamma   90.00
#
_symmetry.space_group_name_H-M   'P 1'
#
loop_
_entity.id
_entity.type
_entity.pdbx_description
1 polymer ?
#
loop_
_entity_poly.entity_id
_entity_poly.type
_entity_poly.pdbx_seq_one_letter_code
_entity_poly.pdbx_strand_id
1 'polypeptide(L)'
;MRQDFLSVYDEERQLGIRLPILFESEEMIAIDKPSGYSSSEILNFFGENLTKNQFKNRNIFDPKNIFDLQSEISGILIFAKNKESSAKWRNYYGSQMLSMQFDIISCFSDVPKSKPIHCTLPIAKHCKEDRMLISSKTGKKSSTVFEFIESIGNFERWSATCNILRHGQIFLHAHECGIDIFNEVKYAEKTTGQYTMPRSPKFEQKDDHWTKSYIPIHLSSISFKTPNITQTITSPLPKKFQSLMKIFSQKT
;
A
#
# COMPACT_ATOMS: atom_id res chain seq x y z
N MET A 1 5.10 25.88 1.54
CA MET A 1 6.32 25.35 0.89
C MET A 1 5.90 24.61 -0.38
N ARG A 2 6.62 24.78 -1.51
CA ARG A 2 6.39 23.93 -2.69
C ARG A 2 6.86 22.52 -2.34
N GLN A 3 6.00 21.54 -2.49
CA GLN A 3 6.37 20.13 -2.31
C GLN A 3 7.36 19.75 -3.41
N ASP A 4 8.49 19.20 -3.01
CA ASP A 4 9.52 18.72 -3.94
C ASP A 4 9.09 17.37 -4.53
N PHE A 5 9.49 17.07 -5.77
CA PHE A 5 9.07 15.85 -6.45
C PHE A 5 10.15 15.37 -7.44
N LEU A 6 10.14 14.06 -7.71
CA LEU A 6 10.85 13.47 -8.85
C LEU A 6 9.90 13.38 -10.04
N SER A 7 10.40 13.77 -11.21
CA SER A 7 9.67 13.62 -12.49
C SER A 7 10.25 12.44 -13.25
N VAL A 8 9.40 11.47 -13.57
CA VAL A 8 9.74 10.34 -14.44
C VAL A 8 8.74 10.27 -15.59
N TYR A 9 9.07 9.56 -16.65
CA TYR A 9 8.20 9.38 -17.81
C TYR A 9 7.95 7.91 -18.03
N ASP A 10 6.69 7.55 -18.13
CA ASP A 10 6.22 6.22 -18.48
C ASP A 10 6.06 6.17 -20.00
N GLU A 11 6.98 5.49 -20.68
CA GLU A 11 6.99 5.38 -22.14
C GLU A 11 5.83 4.52 -22.66
N GLU A 12 5.43 3.48 -21.92
CA GLU A 12 4.33 2.60 -22.32
C GLU A 12 2.98 3.33 -22.28
N ARG A 13 2.75 4.12 -21.23
CA ARG A 13 1.50 4.87 -21.04
C ARG A 13 1.57 6.29 -21.61
N GLN A 14 2.72 6.71 -22.17
CA GLN A 14 2.98 8.04 -22.71
C GLN A 14 2.64 9.16 -21.70
N LEU A 15 3.02 8.98 -20.43
CA LEU A 15 2.59 9.82 -19.32
C LEU A 15 3.77 10.28 -18.46
N GLY A 16 3.82 11.58 -18.20
CA GLY A 16 4.71 12.15 -17.18
C GLY A 16 4.16 11.91 -15.76
N ILE A 17 4.96 11.31 -14.90
CA ILE A 17 4.60 11.01 -13.50
C ILE A 17 5.38 11.93 -12.59
N ARG A 18 4.69 12.58 -11.64
CA ARG A 18 5.30 13.33 -10.55
C ARG A 18 5.18 12.50 -9.27
N LEU A 19 6.32 12.21 -8.68
CA LEU A 19 6.44 11.45 -7.44
C LEU A 19 6.84 12.43 -6.31
N PRO A 20 5.89 12.87 -5.48
CA PRO A 20 6.18 13.76 -4.37
C PRO A 20 7.20 13.15 -3.43
N ILE A 21 8.19 13.92 -3.01
CA ILE A 21 9.18 13.51 -2.02
C ILE A 21 8.59 13.79 -0.63
N LEU A 22 8.46 12.75 0.17
CA LEU A 22 7.92 12.82 1.52
C LEU A 22 9.04 12.99 2.55
N PHE A 23 10.18 12.38 2.27
CA PHE A 23 11.36 12.45 3.13
C PHE A 23 12.62 12.17 2.32
N GLU A 24 13.72 12.80 2.71
CA GLU A 24 15.03 12.57 2.11
C GLU A 24 16.14 12.68 3.15
N SER A 25 17.09 11.75 3.10
CA SER A 25 18.34 11.78 3.85
C SER A 25 19.51 11.42 2.94
N GLU A 26 20.73 11.34 3.48
CA GLU A 26 21.89 10.85 2.72
C GLU A 26 21.74 9.40 2.27
N GLU A 27 21.03 8.57 3.03
CA GLU A 27 20.92 7.13 2.82
C GLU A 27 19.67 6.71 2.04
N MET A 28 18.58 7.44 2.18
CA MET A 28 17.29 7.04 1.60
C MET A 28 16.46 8.21 1.08
N ILE A 29 15.53 7.88 0.21
CA ILE A 29 14.45 8.76 -0.24
C ILE A 29 13.10 8.03 -0.11
N ALA A 30 12.11 8.71 0.43
CA ALA A 30 10.73 8.25 0.50
C ALA A 30 9.87 9.10 -0.42
N ILE A 31 9.08 8.47 -1.25
CA ILE A 31 8.17 9.11 -2.19
C ILE A 31 6.73 8.70 -1.92
N ASP A 32 5.79 9.52 -2.38
CA ASP A 32 4.38 9.16 -2.46
C ASP A 32 4.11 8.45 -3.79
N LYS A 33 3.98 7.11 -3.72
CA LYS A 33 3.72 6.25 -4.88
C LYS A 33 2.23 6.32 -5.26
N PRO A 34 1.86 6.67 -6.48
CA PRO A 34 0.47 6.55 -6.91
C PRO A 34 0.03 5.09 -7.01
N SER A 35 -1.27 4.82 -6.90
CA SER A 35 -1.85 3.54 -7.30
C SER A 35 -1.73 3.36 -8.83
N GLY A 36 -1.67 2.11 -9.30
CA GLY A 36 -1.49 1.75 -10.71
C GLY A 36 -0.05 1.46 -11.11
N TYR A 37 0.91 1.65 -10.21
CA TYR A 37 2.34 1.34 -10.41
C TYR A 37 2.86 0.46 -9.28
N SER A 38 3.57 -0.59 -9.62
CA SER A 38 4.31 -1.42 -8.66
C SER A 38 5.62 -0.74 -8.22
N SER A 39 6.20 -1.20 -7.11
CA SER A 39 7.54 -0.75 -6.69
C SER A 39 8.60 -1.01 -7.75
N SER A 40 8.48 -2.11 -8.49
CA SER A 40 9.42 -2.49 -9.55
C SER A 40 9.34 -1.56 -10.75
N GLU A 41 8.13 -1.16 -11.18
CA GLU A 41 7.96 -0.18 -12.26
C GLU A 41 8.56 1.18 -11.89
N ILE A 42 8.31 1.65 -10.65
CA ILE A 42 8.93 2.90 -10.17
C ILE A 42 10.45 2.80 -10.12
N LEU A 43 10.99 1.65 -9.69
CA LEU A 43 12.44 1.42 -9.66
C LEU A 43 13.05 1.41 -11.07
N ASN A 44 12.37 0.85 -12.06
CA ASN A 44 12.79 0.88 -13.46
C ASN A 44 12.84 2.32 -13.99
N PHE A 45 11.80 3.12 -13.72
CA PHE A 45 11.82 4.55 -14.08
C PHE A 45 12.98 5.31 -13.44
N PHE A 46 13.36 4.96 -12.21
CA PHE A 46 14.56 5.54 -11.59
C PHE A 46 15.81 5.13 -12.37
N GLY A 47 15.97 3.85 -12.70
CA GLY A 47 17.11 3.33 -13.46
C GLY A 47 17.32 4.06 -14.79
N GLU A 48 16.24 4.28 -15.55
CA GLU A 48 16.26 5.00 -16.84
C GLU A 48 16.60 6.49 -16.68
N ASN A 49 16.40 7.06 -15.51
CA ASN A 49 16.55 8.49 -15.25
C ASN A 49 17.76 8.86 -14.37
N LEU A 50 18.61 7.91 -13.96
CA LEU A 50 19.76 8.16 -13.07
C LEU A 50 20.75 9.21 -13.59
N THR A 51 20.85 9.37 -14.91
CA THR A 51 21.72 10.36 -15.54
C THR A 51 21.19 11.80 -15.43
N LYS A 52 19.90 11.97 -15.13
CA LYS A 52 19.29 13.31 -15.01
C LYS A 52 19.74 14.01 -13.72
N ASN A 53 19.88 15.33 -13.78
CA ASN A 53 20.37 16.15 -12.67
C ASN A 53 19.55 15.97 -11.38
N GLN A 54 18.24 15.74 -11.48
CA GLN A 54 17.39 15.53 -10.31
C GLN A 54 17.78 14.31 -9.47
N PHE A 55 18.39 13.27 -10.07
CA PHE A 55 18.90 12.09 -9.38
C PHE A 55 20.34 12.29 -8.93
N LYS A 56 21.21 12.83 -9.80
CA LYS A 56 22.61 13.13 -9.49
C LYS A 56 22.76 14.07 -8.30
N ASN A 57 21.99 15.17 -8.29
CA ASN A 57 22.03 16.17 -7.22
C ASN A 57 21.54 15.64 -5.87
N ARG A 58 20.87 14.47 -5.86
CA ARG A 58 20.40 13.77 -4.67
C ARG A 58 21.26 12.58 -4.30
N ASN A 59 22.38 12.36 -4.99
CA ASN A 59 23.26 11.20 -4.79
C ASN A 59 22.54 9.84 -4.92
N ILE A 60 21.60 9.75 -5.86
CA ILE A 60 20.90 8.49 -6.17
C ILE A 60 21.63 7.81 -7.33
N PHE A 61 22.39 6.74 -7.04
CA PHE A 61 23.24 6.07 -8.05
C PHE A 61 22.84 4.62 -8.30
N ASP A 62 22.39 3.89 -7.26
CA ASP A 62 21.94 2.49 -7.34
C ASP A 62 20.75 2.29 -6.40
N PRO A 63 19.59 2.88 -6.73
CA PRO A 63 18.43 2.82 -5.86
C PRO A 63 17.91 1.40 -5.72
N LYS A 64 17.53 1.03 -4.50
CA LYS A 64 16.92 -0.27 -4.17
C LYS A 64 15.72 -0.03 -3.26
N ASN A 65 14.58 -0.63 -3.59
CA ASN A 65 13.44 -0.64 -2.70
C ASN A 65 13.74 -1.44 -1.42
N ILE A 66 13.23 -0.97 -0.31
CA ILE A 66 13.40 -1.63 1.00
C ILE A 66 12.37 -2.74 1.18
N PHE A 67 11.17 -2.51 0.69
CA PHE A 67 10.05 -3.46 0.63
C PHE A 67 9.27 -3.24 -0.68
N ASP A 68 8.41 -4.21 -1.03
CA ASP A 68 7.58 -4.12 -2.22
C ASP A 68 6.19 -3.61 -1.85
N LEU A 69 5.71 -2.61 -2.59
CA LEU A 69 4.35 -2.11 -2.54
C LEU A 69 3.66 -2.43 -3.85
N GLN A 70 2.56 -3.19 -3.78
CA GLN A 70 1.82 -3.63 -4.96
C GLN A 70 1.24 -2.45 -5.75
N SER A 71 0.92 -2.69 -7.02
CA SER A 71 0.41 -1.64 -7.92
C SER A 71 -0.89 -1.01 -7.41
N GLU A 72 -1.76 -1.80 -6.81
CA GLU A 72 -3.05 -1.36 -6.28
C GLU A 72 -2.90 -0.41 -5.09
N ILE A 73 -1.84 -0.57 -4.30
CA ILE A 73 -1.61 0.18 -3.07
C ILE A 73 -0.85 1.47 -3.38
N SER A 74 -1.39 2.60 -2.94
CA SER A 74 -0.70 3.91 -2.99
C SER A 74 0.01 4.22 -1.66
N GLY A 75 0.84 5.26 -1.65
CA GLY A 75 1.47 5.80 -0.45
C GLY A 75 2.97 5.65 -0.38
N ILE A 76 3.52 5.58 0.81
CA ILE A 76 4.96 5.71 1.07
C ILE A 76 5.73 4.54 0.46
N LEU A 77 6.68 4.84 -0.41
CA LEU A 77 7.65 3.89 -0.92
C LEU A 77 9.06 4.40 -0.64
N ILE A 78 9.88 3.56 0.01
CA ILE A 78 11.23 3.93 0.43
C ILE A 78 12.26 3.26 -0.48
N PHE A 79 13.20 4.06 -1.00
CA PHE A 79 14.38 3.59 -1.70
C PHE A 79 15.65 3.96 -0.93
N ALA A 80 16.54 3.00 -0.75
CA ALA A 80 17.92 3.28 -0.42
C ALA A 80 18.62 3.88 -1.65
N LYS A 81 19.48 4.88 -1.47
CA LYS A 81 20.14 5.60 -2.55
C LYS A 81 21.31 4.85 -3.19
N ASN A 82 21.88 3.89 -2.44
CA ASN A 82 23.03 3.10 -2.87
C ASN A 82 23.02 1.71 -2.21
N LYS A 83 23.98 0.86 -2.60
CA LYS A 83 24.09 -0.52 -2.15
C LYS A 83 24.33 -0.66 -0.64
N GLU A 84 25.15 0.18 -0.05
CA GLU A 84 25.49 0.15 1.39
C GLU A 84 24.25 0.48 2.23
N SER A 85 23.60 1.59 1.92
CA SER A 85 22.34 1.99 2.56
C SER A 85 21.27 0.91 2.39
N SER A 86 21.22 0.24 1.22
CA SER A 86 20.27 -0.85 0.97
C SER A 86 20.46 -2.01 1.95
N ALA A 87 21.71 -2.44 2.18
CA ALA A 87 21.99 -3.52 3.14
C ALA A 87 21.55 -3.14 4.56
N LYS A 88 21.87 -1.91 5.00
CA LYS A 88 21.50 -1.39 6.31
C LYS A 88 19.97 -1.33 6.50
N TRP A 89 19.25 -0.74 5.55
CA TRP A 89 17.80 -0.57 5.64
C TRP A 89 17.03 -1.89 5.53
N ARG A 90 17.53 -2.85 4.72
CA ARG A 90 16.96 -4.20 4.67
C ARG A 90 17.14 -4.97 5.97
N ASN A 91 18.26 -4.75 6.68
CA ASN A 91 18.46 -5.32 8.01
C ASN A 91 17.46 -4.72 9.01
N TYR A 92 17.24 -3.41 9.01
CA TYR A 92 16.23 -2.78 9.86
C TYR A 92 14.82 -3.30 9.56
N TYR A 93 14.46 -3.43 8.29
CA TYR A 93 13.20 -4.00 7.87
C TYR A 93 13.07 -5.47 8.33
N GLY A 94 14.07 -6.30 8.07
CA GLY A 94 14.10 -7.71 8.49
C GLY A 94 14.04 -7.91 10.01
N SER A 95 14.58 -6.97 10.77
CA SER A 95 14.52 -6.93 12.24
C SER A 95 13.23 -6.30 12.79
N GLN A 96 12.23 -6.05 11.93
CA GLN A 96 10.93 -5.49 12.30
C GLN A 96 11.01 -4.11 12.98
N MET A 97 12.04 -3.32 12.66
CA MET A 97 12.20 -1.97 13.20
C MET A 97 11.34 -0.91 12.47
N LEU A 98 10.66 -1.31 11.42
CA LEU A 98 9.69 -0.48 10.71
C LEU A 98 8.27 -0.90 11.14
N SER A 99 7.41 0.09 11.34
CA SER A 99 5.96 -0.10 11.51
C SER A 99 5.26 0.64 10.40
N MET A 100 4.49 -0.08 9.60
CA MET A 100 3.77 0.43 8.42
C MET A 100 2.28 0.45 8.73
N GLN A 101 1.65 1.62 8.56
CA GLN A 101 0.22 1.81 8.78
C GLN A 101 -0.48 2.17 7.47
N PHE A 102 -1.52 1.41 7.18
CA PHE A 102 -2.35 1.58 5.99
C PHE A 102 -3.73 2.10 6.38
N ASP A 103 -4.29 2.96 5.55
CA ASP A 103 -5.71 3.31 5.54
C ASP A 103 -6.43 2.46 4.49
N ILE A 104 -7.59 1.91 4.85
CA ILE A 104 -8.39 1.02 4.02
C ILE A 104 -9.85 1.45 4.07
N ILE A 105 -10.57 1.39 2.93
CA ILE A 105 -12.03 1.43 2.93
C ILE A 105 -12.55 0.03 2.59
N SER A 106 -13.43 -0.49 3.42
CA SER A 106 -14.14 -1.75 3.22
C SER A 106 -15.63 -1.54 3.03
N CYS A 107 -16.30 -2.59 2.53
CA CYS A 107 -17.74 -2.71 2.68
C CYS A 107 -18.12 -2.83 4.16
N PHE A 108 -19.38 -2.58 4.49
CA PHE A 108 -19.88 -2.79 5.84
C PHE A 108 -19.72 -4.26 6.24
N SER A 109 -19.29 -4.50 7.47
CA SER A 109 -19.06 -5.82 8.03
C SER A 109 -19.69 -5.95 9.43
N ASP A 110 -20.04 -7.19 9.81
CA ASP A 110 -20.52 -7.52 11.16
C ASP A 110 -19.36 -7.80 12.13
N VAL A 111 -18.15 -7.51 11.73
CA VAL A 111 -16.94 -7.73 12.55
C VAL A 111 -16.95 -6.82 13.78
N PRO A 112 -16.60 -7.33 14.98
CA PRO A 112 -16.52 -6.51 16.19
C PRO A 112 -15.52 -5.35 16.04
N LYS A 113 -15.98 -4.12 16.32
CA LYS A 113 -15.23 -2.88 16.09
C LYS A 113 -14.62 -2.29 17.35
N SER A 114 -14.92 -2.86 18.51
CA SER A 114 -14.49 -2.33 19.81
C SER A 114 -13.06 -2.66 20.21
N LYS A 115 -12.41 -3.59 19.51
CA LYS A 115 -11.04 -4.05 19.80
C LYS A 115 -10.26 -4.28 18.51
N PRO A 116 -8.93 -4.13 18.56
CA PRO A 116 -8.08 -4.51 17.43
C PRO A 116 -8.22 -5.98 17.06
N ILE A 117 -8.19 -6.28 15.77
CA ILE A 117 -8.23 -7.62 15.22
C ILE A 117 -6.81 -8.03 14.82
N HIS A 118 -6.31 -9.10 15.39
CA HIS A 118 -4.96 -9.59 15.12
C HIS A 118 -5.00 -10.77 14.16
N CYS A 119 -4.47 -10.60 12.96
CA CYS A 119 -4.29 -11.68 11.99
C CYS A 119 -2.83 -12.11 11.93
N THR A 120 -2.55 -13.37 12.29
CA THR A 120 -1.17 -13.92 12.29
C THR A 120 -1.02 -15.10 11.34
N LEU A 121 -1.89 -15.18 10.33
CA LEU A 121 -1.95 -16.30 9.39
C LEU A 121 -0.74 -16.28 8.45
N PRO A 122 -0.06 -17.41 8.22
CA PRO A 122 1.12 -17.49 7.37
C PRO A 122 0.74 -17.48 5.89
N ILE A 123 1.48 -16.71 5.09
CA ILE A 123 1.18 -16.44 3.68
C ILE A 123 2.18 -17.18 2.78
N ALA A 124 1.66 -17.91 1.79
CA ALA A 124 2.42 -18.57 0.73
C ALA A 124 1.96 -18.11 -0.65
N LYS A 125 2.84 -18.25 -1.66
CA LYS A 125 2.44 -18.07 -3.06
C LYS A 125 1.68 -19.32 -3.54
N HIS A 126 0.57 -19.11 -4.24
CA HIS A 126 -0.14 -20.21 -4.90
C HIS A 126 0.73 -20.83 -6.01
N CYS A 127 0.73 -22.16 -6.14
CA CYS A 127 1.65 -22.87 -7.04
C CYS A 127 1.33 -22.69 -8.54
N LYS A 128 0.07 -22.42 -8.89
CA LYS A 128 -0.40 -22.32 -10.29
C LYS A 128 -0.99 -20.94 -10.64
N GLU A 129 -1.46 -20.20 -9.65
CA GLU A 129 -2.15 -18.93 -9.86
C GLU A 129 -1.30 -17.78 -9.34
N ASP A 130 -1.40 -16.61 -9.96
CA ASP A 130 -0.72 -15.41 -9.48
C ASP A 130 -1.49 -14.76 -8.33
N ARG A 131 -1.57 -15.49 -7.21
CA ARG A 131 -2.15 -15.02 -5.94
C ARG A 131 -1.44 -15.63 -4.74
N MET A 132 -1.69 -15.05 -3.59
CA MET A 132 -1.26 -15.59 -2.32
C MET A 132 -2.37 -16.41 -1.66
N LEU A 133 -2.01 -17.29 -0.74
CA LEU A 133 -2.93 -18.11 0.05
C LEU A 133 -2.42 -18.28 1.48
N ILE A 134 -3.32 -18.64 2.38
CA ILE A 134 -2.94 -19.05 3.75
C ILE A 134 -2.44 -20.49 3.71
N SER A 135 -1.27 -20.72 4.29
CA SER A 135 -0.68 -22.07 4.38
C SER A 135 0.19 -22.21 5.62
N SER A 136 -0.23 -23.07 6.54
CA SER A 136 0.57 -23.41 7.72
C SER A 136 1.83 -24.20 7.36
N LYS A 137 1.81 -24.93 6.22
CA LYS A 137 2.90 -25.81 5.80
C LYS A 137 4.03 -25.05 5.09
N THR A 138 3.71 -24.11 4.20
CA THR A 138 4.68 -23.44 3.32
C THR A 138 4.69 -21.93 3.47
N GLY A 139 3.75 -21.40 4.25
CA GLY A 139 3.58 -19.97 4.42
C GLY A 139 4.67 -19.34 5.29
N LYS A 140 5.06 -18.14 4.93
CA LYS A 140 5.94 -17.31 5.74
C LYS A 140 5.13 -16.61 6.81
N LYS A 141 5.64 -16.57 8.04
CA LYS A 141 5.02 -15.84 9.16
C LYS A 141 4.70 -14.41 8.75
N SER A 142 3.47 -14.00 9.02
CA SER A 142 2.94 -12.67 8.71
C SER A 142 2.04 -12.23 9.86
N SER A 143 2.01 -10.93 10.13
CA SER A 143 1.14 -10.36 11.18
C SER A 143 0.60 -9.03 10.71
N THR A 144 -0.71 -8.83 10.87
CA THR A 144 -1.40 -7.57 10.61
C THR A 144 -2.38 -7.32 11.75
N VAL A 145 -2.44 -6.09 12.22
CA VAL A 145 -3.41 -5.63 13.20
C VAL A 145 -4.37 -4.68 12.51
N PHE A 146 -5.67 -4.95 12.56
CA PHE A 146 -6.70 -4.08 12.03
C PHE A 146 -7.41 -3.36 13.17
N GLU A 147 -7.61 -2.05 13.01
CA GLU A 147 -8.34 -1.20 13.94
C GLU A 147 -9.40 -0.42 13.17
N PHE A 148 -10.63 -0.50 13.66
CA PHE A 148 -11.75 0.27 13.12
C PHE A 148 -11.55 1.76 13.41
N ILE A 149 -11.72 2.61 12.40
CA ILE A 149 -11.60 4.07 12.54
C ILE A 149 -12.98 4.70 12.60
N GLU A 150 -13.80 4.50 11.56
CA GLU A 150 -15.10 5.15 11.42
C GLU A 150 -16.01 4.43 10.40
N SER A 151 -17.32 4.64 10.54
CA SER A 151 -18.30 4.28 9.50
C SER A 151 -18.50 5.45 8.54
N ILE A 152 -18.59 5.15 7.26
CA ILE A 152 -18.82 6.13 6.18
C ILE A 152 -20.02 5.65 5.36
N GLY A 153 -21.24 6.00 5.78
CA GLY A 153 -22.47 5.43 5.24
C GLY A 153 -22.49 3.90 5.38
N ASN A 154 -22.63 3.18 4.28
CA ASN A 154 -22.59 1.70 4.23
C ASN A 154 -21.19 1.14 4.05
N PHE A 155 -20.16 1.92 4.33
CA PHE A 155 -18.75 1.54 4.23
C PHE A 155 -18.04 1.81 5.55
N GLU A 156 -16.83 1.28 5.67
CA GLU A 156 -16.02 1.40 6.88
C GLU A 156 -14.60 1.79 6.52
N ARG A 157 -14.00 2.62 7.35
CA ARG A 157 -12.58 2.92 7.30
C ARG A 157 -11.87 2.17 8.41
N TRP A 158 -10.80 1.49 8.03
CA TRP A 158 -9.94 0.71 8.91
C TRP A 158 -8.49 1.17 8.79
N SER A 159 -7.76 1.04 9.88
CA SER A 159 -6.31 1.07 9.88
C SER A 159 -5.77 -0.36 9.88
N ALA A 160 -4.75 -0.64 9.09
CA ALA A 160 -4.02 -1.91 9.15
C ALA A 160 -2.55 -1.64 9.44
N THR A 161 -1.98 -2.29 10.44
CA THR A 161 -0.57 -2.11 10.84
C THR A 161 0.20 -3.42 10.72
N CYS A 162 1.40 -3.35 10.13
CA CYS A 162 2.34 -4.47 10.08
C CYS A 162 3.80 -4.00 10.12
N ASN A 163 4.71 -4.86 10.58
CA ASN A 163 6.16 -4.58 10.61
C ASN A 163 6.90 -5.14 9.40
N ILE A 164 6.38 -6.21 8.82
CA ILE A 164 6.86 -6.80 7.57
C ILE A 164 5.67 -6.94 6.63
N LEU A 165 5.80 -6.42 5.43
CA LEU A 165 4.80 -6.51 4.38
C LEU A 165 5.15 -7.66 3.44
N ARG A 166 4.28 -8.65 3.33
CA ARG A 166 4.32 -9.70 2.32
C ARG A 166 3.44 -9.34 1.14
N HIS A 167 3.76 -9.85 -0.03
CA HIS A 167 2.89 -9.70 -1.19
C HIS A 167 1.47 -10.21 -0.87
N GLY A 168 0.45 -9.42 -1.19
CA GLY A 168 -0.96 -9.76 -0.92
C GLY A 168 -1.39 -9.77 0.55
N GLN A 169 -0.50 -9.43 1.50
CA GLN A 169 -0.76 -9.58 2.92
C GLN A 169 -1.99 -8.79 3.40
N ILE A 170 -2.07 -7.51 3.07
CA ILE A 170 -3.16 -6.66 3.55
C ILE A 170 -4.51 -7.16 3.02
N PHE A 171 -4.57 -7.53 1.75
CA PHE A 171 -5.77 -8.05 1.11
C PHE A 171 -6.24 -9.37 1.73
N LEU A 172 -5.31 -10.34 1.81
CA LEU A 172 -5.62 -11.68 2.28
C LEU A 172 -5.97 -11.69 3.78
N HIS A 173 -5.20 -10.97 4.62
CA HIS A 173 -5.50 -10.88 6.05
C HIS A 173 -6.80 -10.13 6.33
N ALA A 174 -7.11 -9.06 5.58
CA ALA A 174 -8.38 -8.35 5.70
C ALA A 174 -9.56 -9.30 5.41
N HIS A 175 -9.48 -10.01 4.28
CA HIS A 175 -10.51 -10.99 3.88
C HIS A 175 -10.69 -12.09 4.93
N GLU A 176 -9.61 -12.71 5.43
CA GLU A 176 -9.66 -13.75 6.48
C GLU A 176 -10.23 -13.23 7.83
N CYS A 177 -10.16 -11.92 8.06
CA CYS A 177 -10.76 -11.26 9.21
C CYS A 177 -12.20 -10.76 8.97
N GLY A 178 -12.78 -11.00 7.80
CA GLY A 178 -14.11 -10.52 7.43
C GLY A 178 -14.18 -9.04 7.08
N ILE A 179 -13.04 -8.42 6.76
CA ILE A 179 -12.94 -7.03 6.30
C ILE A 179 -12.83 -7.05 4.78
N ASP A 180 -13.95 -6.93 4.09
CA ASP A 180 -14.00 -6.98 2.63
C ASP A 180 -13.64 -5.63 2.02
N ILE A 181 -12.42 -5.50 1.54
CA ILE A 181 -11.91 -4.26 0.96
C ILE A 181 -12.69 -3.90 -0.30
N PHE A 182 -13.12 -2.65 -0.39
CA PHE A 182 -13.90 -2.16 -1.53
C PHE A 182 -13.19 -2.40 -2.86
N ASN A 183 -13.90 -2.94 -3.86
CA ASN A 183 -13.40 -3.32 -5.19
C ASN A 183 -12.29 -4.41 -5.22
N GLU A 184 -11.97 -5.02 -4.10
CA GLU A 184 -11.06 -6.16 -4.11
C GLU A 184 -11.83 -7.42 -4.50
N VAL A 185 -11.43 -8.08 -5.60
CA VAL A 185 -12.09 -9.28 -6.13
C VAL A 185 -11.20 -10.52 -6.14
N LYS A 186 -9.88 -10.34 -6.07
CA LYS A 186 -8.90 -11.42 -6.24
C LYS A 186 -8.98 -12.47 -5.11
N TYR A 187 -9.30 -12.04 -3.91
CA TYR A 187 -9.40 -12.88 -2.72
C TYR A 187 -10.86 -13.14 -2.31
N ALA A 188 -11.79 -12.23 -2.63
CA ALA A 188 -13.20 -12.34 -2.29
C ALA A 188 -13.92 -13.51 -3.00
N GLU A 189 -13.61 -13.82 -4.25
CA GLU A 189 -14.37 -14.79 -5.06
C GLU A 189 -14.10 -16.27 -4.74
N LYS A 190 -13.03 -16.62 -4.02
CA LYS A 190 -12.53 -18.00 -4.00
C LYS A 190 -12.65 -18.74 -2.67
N THR A 191 -13.13 -18.11 -1.62
CA THR A 191 -13.15 -18.74 -0.29
C THR A 191 -14.43 -19.49 0.02
N THR A 192 -15.52 -19.18 -0.61
CA THR A 192 -16.82 -19.82 -0.29
C THR A 192 -17.71 -19.97 -1.50
N GLY A 193 -17.62 -20.56 -2.52
CA GLY A 193 -18.63 -20.86 -3.57
C GLY A 193 -20.02 -20.17 -3.49
N GLN A 194 -20.24 -19.28 -2.53
CA GLN A 194 -21.48 -18.57 -2.22
C GLN A 194 -21.30 -17.06 -1.97
N TYR A 195 -20.08 -16.52 -2.13
CA TYR A 195 -19.91 -15.09 -1.95
C TYR A 195 -20.51 -14.34 -3.14
N THR A 196 -21.78 -14.03 -3.03
CA THR A 196 -22.33 -12.90 -3.77
C THR A 196 -21.71 -11.66 -3.15
N MET A 197 -20.75 -11.00 -3.85
CA MET A 197 -20.36 -9.64 -3.52
C MET A 197 -21.59 -8.90 -3.01
N PRO A 198 -21.52 -8.18 -1.87
CA PRO A 198 -22.53 -7.16 -1.61
C PRO A 198 -22.49 -6.33 -2.89
N ARG A 199 -23.56 -6.38 -3.69
CA ARG A 199 -23.62 -5.67 -4.97
C ARG A 199 -23.21 -4.26 -4.64
N SER A 200 -22.02 -3.88 -5.08
CA SER A 200 -21.55 -2.49 -4.96
C SER A 200 -22.75 -1.67 -5.33
N PRO A 201 -23.33 -0.84 -4.45
CA PRO A 201 -24.55 -0.12 -4.78
C PRO A 201 -24.33 0.40 -6.16
N LYS A 202 -25.19 0.02 -7.14
CA LYS A 202 -24.99 0.33 -8.54
C LYS A 202 -24.63 1.79 -8.61
N PHE A 203 -23.37 2.10 -8.86
CA PHE A 203 -22.91 3.45 -9.09
C PHE A 203 -23.46 3.84 -10.46
N GLU A 204 -24.74 4.19 -10.49
CA GLU A 204 -25.42 4.85 -11.60
C GLU A 204 -25.03 6.33 -11.59
N GLN A 205 -23.74 6.63 -11.64
CA GLN A 205 -23.29 7.97 -11.96
C GLN A 205 -22.42 7.93 -13.21
N LYS A 206 -22.81 8.76 -14.15
CA LYS A 206 -22.14 9.05 -15.41
C LYS A 206 -20.63 9.22 -15.16
N ASP A 207 -19.83 8.46 -15.93
CA ASP A 207 -18.47 8.77 -16.35
C ASP A 207 -17.27 8.58 -15.40
N ASP A 208 -17.39 7.94 -14.23
CA ASP A 208 -16.18 7.67 -13.41
C ASP A 208 -15.73 6.20 -13.49
N HIS A 209 -15.13 5.82 -14.62
CA HIS A 209 -14.49 4.51 -14.80
C HIS A 209 -13.48 4.16 -13.69
N TRP A 210 -12.87 5.17 -13.05
CA TRP A 210 -11.87 4.97 -12.02
C TRP A 210 -12.44 4.40 -10.71
N THR A 211 -13.71 4.69 -10.37
CA THR A 211 -14.33 4.18 -9.14
C THR A 211 -14.51 2.66 -9.16
N LYS A 212 -14.59 2.06 -10.35
CA LYS A 212 -14.75 0.61 -10.53
C LYS A 212 -13.44 -0.17 -10.44
N SER A 213 -12.30 0.49 -10.66
CA SER A 213 -10.98 -0.13 -10.69
C SER A 213 -10.08 0.27 -9.52
N TYR A 214 -10.45 1.32 -8.77
CA TYR A 214 -9.65 1.82 -7.67
C TYR A 214 -9.90 1.03 -6.39
N ILE A 215 -8.86 0.43 -5.85
CA ILE A 215 -8.89 -0.24 -4.55
C ILE A 215 -8.36 0.74 -3.51
N PRO A 216 -9.16 1.15 -2.51
CA PRO A 216 -8.78 2.18 -1.55
C PRO A 216 -7.91 1.62 -0.42
N ILE A 217 -6.65 1.38 -0.73
CA ILE A 217 -5.59 1.07 0.23
C ILE A 217 -4.47 2.08 0.05
N HIS A 218 -4.04 2.69 1.15
CA HIS A 218 -2.99 3.70 1.15
C HIS A 218 -2.03 3.49 2.32
N LEU A 219 -0.74 3.33 2.06
CA LEU A 219 0.30 3.30 3.09
C LEU A 219 0.56 4.74 3.56
N SER A 220 -0.13 5.14 4.62
CA SER A 220 -0.20 6.52 5.09
C SER A 220 0.91 6.89 6.08
N SER A 221 1.48 5.91 6.79
CA SER A 221 2.54 6.19 7.76
C SER A 221 3.55 5.05 7.84
N ILE A 222 4.82 5.41 7.94
CA ILE A 222 5.91 4.49 8.30
C ILE A 222 6.68 5.11 9.46
N SER A 223 6.69 4.42 10.58
CA SER A 223 7.53 4.75 11.72
C SER A 223 8.71 3.79 11.78
N PHE A 224 9.90 4.30 12.02
CA PHE A 224 11.07 3.48 12.25
C PHE A 224 11.80 3.90 13.52
N LYS A 225 12.22 2.87 14.26
CA LYS A 225 12.97 2.97 15.49
C LYS A 225 14.33 2.32 15.28
N THR A 226 15.34 3.12 15.01
CA THR A 226 16.73 2.66 15.03
C THR A 226 17.38 3.06 16.35
N PRO A 227 18.55 2.52 16.71
CA PRO A 227 19.25 2.90 17.95
C PRO A 227 19.44 4.41 18.13
N ASN A 228 19.54 5.14 17.02
CA ASN A 228 19.88 6.57 17.04
C ASN A 228 18.73 7.49 16.60
N ILE A 229 17.66 6.95 16.00
CA ILE A 229 16.61 7.77 15.37
C ILE A 229 15.26 7.10 15.58
N THR A 230 14.32 7.85 16.12
CA THR A 230 12.87 7.53 15.98
C THR A 230 12.28 8.56 15.05
N GLN A 231 11.74 8.13 13.92
CA GLN A 231 11.15 9.02 12.93
C GLN A 231 9.89 8.42 12.34
N THR A 232 8.95 9.29 11.99
CA THR A 232 7.73 8.91 11.26
C THR A 232 7.67 9.71 9.97
N ILE A 233 7.45 9.00 8.87
CA ILE A 233 7.15 9.58 7.57
C ILE A 233 5.64 9.40 7.35
N THR A 234 4.97 10.43 6.86
CA THR A 234 3.53 10.39 6.56
C THR A 234 3.26 10.76 5.11
N SER A 235 2.24 10.14 4.52
CA SER A 235 1.69 10.49 3.22
C SER A 235 0.22 10.89 3.36
N PRO A 236 -0.21 12.02 2.77
CA PRO A 236 -1.61 12.42 2.83
C PRO A 236 -2.48 11.47 2.00
N LEU A 237 -3.70 11.22 2.46
CA LEU A 237 -4.66 10.40 1.70
C LEU A 237 -4.84 10.94 0.28
N PRO A 238 -4.75 10.09 -0.75
CA PRO A 238 -4.85 10.52 -2.14
C PRO A 238 -6.24 11.07 -2.46
N LYS A 239 -6.32 11.98 -3.44
CA LYS A 239 -7.61 12.61 -3.84
C LYS A 239 -8.70 11.58 -4.15
N LYS A 240 -8.36 10.46 -4.82
CA LYS A 240 -9.31 9.39 -5.12
C LYS A 240 -9.89 8.77 -3.84
N PHE A 241 -9.06 8.51 -2.84
CA PHE A 241 -9.48 7.99 -1.54
C PHE A 241 -10.44 8.98 -0.84
N GLN A 242 -10.06 10.25 -0.77
CA GLN A 242 -10.89 11.30 -0.17
C GLN A 242 -12.22 11.49 -0.93
N SER A 243 -12.20 11.35 -2.27
CA SER A 243 -13.42 11.44 -3.09
C SER A 243 -14.38 10.28 -2.80
N LEU A 244 -13.87 9.05 -2.64
CA LEU A 244 -14.69 7.91 -2.23
C LEU A 244 -15.33 8.16 -0.86
N MET A 245 -14.57 8.63 0.13
CA MET A 245 -15.13 8.95 1.46
C MET A 245 -16.28 9.95 1.35
N LYS A 246 -16.13 11.01 0.55
CA LYS A 246 -17.20 12.01 0.32
C LYS A 246 -18.43 11.39 -0.36
N ILE A 247 -18.24 10.59 -1.40
CA ILE A 247 -19.34 9.92 -2.13
C ILE A 247 -20.12 9.00 -1.17
N PHE A 248 -19.41 8.25 -0.32
CA PHE A 248 -20.02 7.33 0.62
C PHE A 248 -20.76 8.04 1.75
N SER A 249 -20.25 9.18 2.23
CA SER A 249 -20.92 10.00 3.25
C SER A 249 -22.24 10.63 2.78
N GLN A 250 -22.43 10.84 1.47
CA GLN A 250 -23.62 11.49 0.90
C GLN A 250 -24.77 10.52 0.64
N LYS A 251 -24.57 9.21 0.81
CA LYS A 251 -25.56 8.15 0.51
C LYS A 251 -26.23 7.58 1.76
N THR A 252 -26.20 8.33 2.85
CA THR A 252 -26.88 8.00 4.12
C THR A 252 -28.31 8.58 4.13
#